data_d1951b533bb117c3c5499be8cca1fe15
#
_entry.id   d1951b533bb117c3c5499be8cca1fe15
#
_cell.length_a   1.000
_cell.length_b   1.000
_cell.length_c   1.000
_cell.angle_alpha   90.00
_cell.angle_beta   90.00
_cell.angle_gamma   90.00
#
_symmetry.space_group_name_H-M   'P 1'
#
loop_
_entity.id
_entity.type
_entity.pdbx_description
1 polymer ?
#
loop_
_entity_poly.entity_id
_entity_poly.type
_entity_poly.pdbx_seq_one_letter_code
_entity_poly.pdbx_strand_id
1 'polypeptide(L)'
;IDYTSKWVESKDWNEEWEKNYFKPIRIGNECIIRASFHEAEPGYTYNIIIDPKMAFGTGNHETTYLMISEMLKLDLEGKELLDIGCGTAVLAILARLKGAKRVAAIDIDEWAYNNALENIRLNHTEDIQVALGGAEKIKEFGQFDIVFANINRNILLNDICQYTNSMKPGSILFMSGFYVEDIPAIEAECQKNGLKLDSYNERNNWVAVKVLKG
;
A
#
# COMPACT_ATOMS: atom_id res chain seq x y z
N ILE A 1 -24.48 -43.09 -27.59
CA ILE A 1 -24.52 -41.99 -26.60
C ILE A 1 -24.65 -40.73 -27.42
N ASP A 2 -25.86 -40.15 -27.43
CA ASP A 2 -26.11 -38.86 -28.07
C ASP A 2 -25.64 -37.77 -27.12
N TYR A 3 -24.71 -36.91 -27.59
CA TYR A 3 -24.32 -35.69 -26.89
C TYR A 3 -24.64 -34.48 -27.77
N THR A 4 -25.22 -33.47 -27.16
CA THR A 4 -25.38 -32.15 -27.78
C THR A 4 -24.30 -31.23 -27.28
N SER A 5 -23.44 -30.74 -28.19
CA SER A 5 -22.49 -29.67 -27.88
C SER A 5 -23.21 -28.32 -28.02
N LYS A 6 -23.13 -27.50 -26.98
CA LYS A 6 -23.60 -26.11 -26.99
C LYS A 6 -22.36 -25.22 -27.05
N TRP A 7 -22.30 -24.35 -28.04
CA TRP A 7 -21.32 -23.27 -28.04
C TRP A 7 -21.55 -22.37 -26.82
N VAL A 8 -20.58 -22.29 -25.94
CA VAL A 8 -20.55 -21.30 -24.86
C VAL A 8 -19.64 -20.21 -25.37
N GLU A 9 -20.19 -18.97 -25.52
CA GLU A 9 -19.35 -17.81 -25.76
C GLU A 9 -18.26 -17.75 -24.68
N SER A 10 -17.03 -17.47 -25.09
CA SER A 10 -15.93 -17.27 -24.14
C SER A 10 -16.22 -15.97 -23.37
N LYS A 11 -16.96 -16.07 -22.29
CA LYS A 11 -17.05 -15.00 -21.30
C LYS A 11 -15.74 -14.96 -20.53
N ASP A 12 -15.16 -13.78 -20.42
CA ASP A 12 -14.09 -13.56 -19.43
C ASP A 12 -14.71 -13.61 -18.04
N TRP A 13 -14.68 -14.81 -17.46
CA TRP A 13 -15.24 -15.07 -16.13
C TRP A 13 -14.51 -14.26 -15.03
N ASN A 14 -13.27 -13.85 -15.27
CA ASN A 14 -12.50 -13.01 -14.35
C ASN A 14 -13.06 -11.60 -14.34
N GLU A 15 -13.34 -10.99 -15.49
CA GLU A 15 -13.94 -9.66 -15.60
C GLU A 15 -15.35 -9.60 -14.97
N GLU A 16 -16.16 -10.63 -15.16
CA GLU A 16 -17.50 -10.68 -14.57
C GLU A 16 -17.45 -10.94 -13.06
N TRP A 17 -16.44 -11.69 -12.59
CA TRP A 17 -16.18 -11.90 -11.17
C TRP A 17 -15.70 -10.61 -10.51
N GLU A 18 -14.74 -9.91 -11.09
CA GLU A 18 -14.21 -8.63 -10.60
C GLU A 18 -15.33 -7.59 -10.46
N LYS A 19 -16.18 -7.43 -11.47
CA LYS A 19 -17.33 -6.50 -11.44
C LYS A 19 -18.35 -6.82 -10.34
N ASN A 20 -18.55 -8.07 -10.01
CA ASN A 20 -19.55 -8.50 -9.03
C ASN A 20 -19.03 -8.52 -7.59
N TYR A 21 -17.72 -8.70 -7.37
CA TYR A 21 -17.15 -8.93 -6.05
C TYR A 21 -16.32 -7.76 -5.52
N PHE A 22 -15.73 -6.94 -6.38
CA PHE A 22 -15.03 -5.74 -5.95
C PHE A 22 -16.03 -4.59 -5.72
N LYS A 23 -16.27 -4.27 -4.45
CA LYS A 23 -17.12 -3.13 -4.07
C LYS A 23 -16.27 -1.93 -3.68
N PRO A 24 -16.75 -0.69 -3.92
CA PRO A 24 -16.05 0.50 -3.44
C PRO A 24 -15.80 0.45 -1.94
N ILE A 25 -14.58 0.74 -1.53
CA ILE A 25 -14.13 0.68 -0.14
C ILE A 25 -14.01 2.10 0.38
N ARG A 26 -14.76 2.39 1.44
CA ARG A 26 -14.81 3.71 2.07
C ARG A 26 -13.97 3.70 3.34
N ILE A 27 -13.05 4.66 3.46
CA ILE A 27 -12.18 4.82 4.61
C ILE A 27 -12.43 6.20 5.21
N GLY A 28 -13.10 6.19 6.37
CA GLY A 28 -13.65 7.41 6.94
C GLY A 28 -14.62 8.10 5.96
N ASN A 29 -14.68 9.42 6.05
CA ASN A 29 -15.47 10.26 5.15
C ASN A 29 -14.61 10.96 4.07
N GLU A 30 -13.32 10.62 4.01
CA GLU A 30 -12.35 11.36 3.22
C GLU A 30 -11.84 10.58 2.00
N CYS A 31 -11.78 9.24 2.10
CA CYS A 31 -11.17 8.42 1.05
C CYS A 31 -12.12 7.32 0.58
N ILE A 32 -12.22 7.18 -0.74
CA ILE A 32 -12.87 6.05 -1.39
C ILE A 32 -11.91 5.40 -2.39
N ILE A 33 -11.86 4.07 -2.37
CA ILE A 33 -11.14 3.26 -3.35
C ILE A 33 -12.19 2.52 -4.17
N ARG A 34 -12.11 2.64 -5.48
CA ARG A 34 -13.04 1.98 -6.41
C ARG A 34 -12.32 1.49 -7.65
N ALA A 35 -12.91 0.56 -8.37
CA ALA A 35 -12.43 0.18 -9.69
C ALA A 35 -12.86 1.21 -10.76
N SER A 36 -12.20 1.18 -11.92
CA SER A 36 -12.48 2.07 -13.04
C SER A 36 -13.91 1.94 -13.57
N PHE A 37 -14.51 0.76 -13.46
CA PHE A 37 -15.89 0.49 -13.89
C PHE A 37 -16.98 0.94 -12.88
N HIS A 38 -16.60 1.41 -11.69
CA HIS A 38 -17.55 1.99 -10.74
C HIS A 38 -17.74 3.48 -11.02
N GLU A 39 -18.97 3.95 -10.86
CA GLU A 39 -19.27 5.38 -10.90
C GLU A 39 -18.55 6.12 -9.76
N ALA A 40 -18.16 7.36 -10.03
CA ALA A 40 -17.55 8.21 -9.02
C ALA A 40 -18.61 8.60 -7.97
N GLU A 41 -18.31 8.37 -6.70
CA GLU A 41 -19.15 8.83 -5.60
C GLU A 41 -18.73 10.25 -5.17
N PRO A 42 -19.66 11.21 -5.10
CA PRO A 42 -19.34 12.55 -4.61
C PRO A 42 -19.13 12.57 -3.09
N GLY A 43 -18.42 13.58 -2.60
CA GLY A 43 -18.27 13.84 -1.17
C GLY A 43 -16.98 13.31 -0.55
N TYR A 44 -16.14 12.59 -1.31
CA TYR A 44 -14.82 12.15 -0.85
C TYR A 44 -13.73 13.09 -1.37
N THR A 45 -12.82 13.47 -0.47
CA THR A 45 -11.64 14.30 -0.82
C THR A 45 -10.69 13.51 -1.73
N TYR A 46 -10.49 12.22 -1.43
CA TYR A 46 -9.62 11.32 -2.19
C TYR A 46 -10.44 10.21 -2.82
N ASN A 47 -10.54 10.24 -4.14
CA ASN A 47 -11.20 9.22 -4.94
C ASN A 47 -10.13 8.48 -5.73
N ILE A 48 -9.75 7.28 -5.26
CA ILE A 48 -8.66 6.50 -5.80
C ILE A 48 -9.21 5.38 -6.67
N ILE A 49 -8.69 5.27 -7.89
CA ILE A 49 -9.07 4.23 -8.84
C ILE A 49 -8.01 3.12 -8.76
N ILE A 50 -8.44 1.93 -8.37
CA ILE A 50 -7.61 0.73 -8.34
C ILE A 50 -8.32 -0.35 -9.14
N ASP A 51 -7.77 -0.73 -10.25
CA ASP A 51 -8.23 -1.92 -10.97
C ASP A 51 -7.51 -3.14 -10.38
N PRO A 52 -8.25 -3.95 -9.59
CA PRO A 52 -7.68 -5.09 -8.92
C PRO A 52 -7.36 -6.15 -9.98
N LYS A 53 -6.08 -6.38 -10.19
CA LYS A 53 -5.59 -7.57 -10.88
C LYS A 53 -5.16 -8.57 -9.81
N MET A 54 -4.19 -9.40 -10.07
CA MET A 54 -3.68 -10.36 -9.09
C MET A 54 -2.74 -9.76 -8.03
N ALA A 55 -2.67 -8.41 -7.93
CA ALA A 55 -1.82 -7.71 -6.97
C ALA A 55 -2.53 -7.47 -5.63
N PHE A 56 -1.78 -7.50 -4.52
CA PHE A 56 -2.26 -7.11 -3.19
C PHE A 56 -2.43 -5.58 -3.08
N GLY A 57 -3.30 -5.12 -2.18
CA GLY A 57 -3.46 -3.69 -1.90
C GLY A 57 -4.73 -3.07 -2.48
N THR A 58 -5.76 -3.86 -2.77
CA THR A 58 -7.06 -3.35 -3.25
C THR A 58 -7.82 -2.48 -2.24
N GLY A 59 -7.33 -2.40 -0.99
CA GLY A 59 -8.00 -1.69 0.10
C GLY A 59 -8.98 -2.55 0.91
N ASN A 60 -9.33 -3.73 0.43
CA ASN A 60 -10.31 -4.61 1.11
C ASN A 60 -9.71 -5.40 2.29
N HIS A 61 -8.38 -5.43 2.43
CA HIS A 61 -7.71 -6.08 3.54
C HIS A 61 -7.55 -5.11 4.71
N GLU A 62 -7.68 -5.61 5.96
CA GLU A 62 -7.58 -4.83 7.19
C GLU A 62 -6.31 -4.00 7.27
N THR A 63 -5.18 -4.57 6.85
CA THR A 63 -3.88 -3.89 6.88
C THR A 63 -3.83 -2.68 5.96
N THR A 64 -4.38 -2.79 4.74
CA THR A 64 -4.46 -1.66 3.80
C THR A 64 -5.40 -0.57 4.34
N TYR A 65 -6.55 -0.97 4.92
CA TYR A 65 -7.46 -0.05 5.58
C TYR A 65 -6.77 0.72 6.71
N LEU A 66 -6.03 0.01 7.60
CA LEU A 66 -5.30 0.62 8.71
C LEU A 66 -4.23 1.59 8.21
N MET A 67 -3.42 1.20 7.24
CA MET A 67 -2.35 2.04 6.69
C MET A 67 -2.90 3.32 6.05
N ILE A 68 -3.99 3.22 5.29
CA ILE A 68 -4.66 4.40 4.70
C ILE A 68 -5.25 5.28 5.82
N SER A 69 -5.88 4.67 6.83
CA SER A 69 -6.44 5.43 7.97
C SER A 69 -5.37 6.21 8.73
N GLU A 70 -4.15 5.65 8.89
CA GLU A 70 -3.02 6.36 9.47
C GLU A 70 -2.52 7.47 8.54
N MET A 71 -2.41 7.19 7.24
CA MET A 71 -1.96 8.19 6.26
C MET A 71 -2.91 9.39 6.18
N LEU A 72 -4.22 9.18 6.30
CA LEU A 72 -5.21 10.27 6.27
C LEU A 72 -5.00 11.28 7.41
N LYS A 73 -4.48 10.87 8.57
CA LYS A 73 -4.18 11.73 9.73
C LYS A 73 -2.92 12.59 9.55
N LEU A 74 -2.07 12.29 8.56
CA LEU A 74 -0.79 12.95 8.35
C LEU A 74 -0.93 14.18 7.45
N ASP A 75 -0.14 15.21 7.72
CA ASP A 75 0.16 16.26 6.75
C ASP A 75 1.31 15.79 5.86
N LEU A 76 1.05 15.60 4.58
CA LEU A 76 2.01 15.12 3.59
C LEU A 76 2.50 16.23 2.66
N GLU A 77 2.02 17.46 2.80
CA GLU A 77 2.44 18.57 1.95
C GLU A 77 3.96 18.77 2.02
N GLY A 78 4.61 18.70 0.88
CA GLY A 78 6.06 18.84 0.76
C GLY A 78 6.92 17.68 1.29
N LYS A 79 6.32 16.61 1.82
CA LYS A 79 7.03 15.44 2.35
C LYS A 79 7.51 14.49 1.24
N GLU A 80 8.53 13.72 1.56
CA GLU A 80 9.04 12.65 0.71
C GLU A 80 8.66 11.31 1.32
N LEU A 81 8.01 10.45 0.54
CA LEU A 81 7.43 9.19 1.00
C LEU A 81 7.95 8.01 0.19
N LEU A 82 8.19 6.89 0.88
CA LEU A 82 8.53 5.59 0.30
C LEU A 82 7.46 4.56 0.66
N ASP A 83 6.96 3.84 -0.34
CA ASP A 83 6.02 2.71 -0.21
C ASP A 83 6.74 1.41 -0.60
N ILE A 84 6.96 0.54 0.38
CA ILE A 84 7.72 -0.71 0.24
C ILE A 84 6.75 -1.88 0.18
N GLY A 85 6.89 -2.74 -0.86
CA GLY A 85 5.90 -3.76 -1.17
C GLY A 85 4.60 -3.11 -1.60
N CYS A 86 4.67 -2.22 -2.60
CA CYS A 86 3.60 -1.28 -2.92
C CYS A 86 2.34 -1.96 -3.52
N GLY A 87 2.46 -3.17 -4.04
CA GLY A 87 1.34 -3.90 -4.63
C GLY A 87 0.62 -3.08 -5.71
N THR A 88 -0.63 -2.71 -5.46
CA THR A 88 -1.42 -1.85 -6.35
C THR A 88 -0.97 -0.40 -6.37
N ALA A 89 0.00 0.00 -5.56
CA ALA A 89 0.45 1.37 -5.28
C ALA A 89 -0.61 2.28 -4.62
N VAL A 90 -1.63 1.73 -3.99
CA VAL A 90 -2.72 2.54 -3.39
C VAL A 90 -2.20 3.54 -2.35
N LEU A 91 -1.19 3.16 -1.55
CA LEU A 91 -0.59 4.06 -0.55
C LEU A 91 0.24 5.16 -1.22
N ALA A 92 1.05 4.82 -2.22
CA ALA A 92 1.83 5.78 -2.99
C ALA A 92 0.92 6.80 -3.70
N ILE A 93 -0.17 6.34 -4.32
CA ILE A 93 -1.15 7.19 -5.00
C ILE A 93 -1.81 8.14 -3.98
N LEU A 94 -2.29 7.63 -2.84
CA LEU A 94 -2.87 8.48 -1.80
C LEU A 94 -1.87 9.53 -1.31
N ALA A 95 -0.62 9.13 -1.07
CA ALA A 95 0.43 10.05 -0.63
C ALA A 95 0.62 11.21 -1.63
N ARG A 96 0.66 10.88 -2.92
CA ARG A 96 0.80 11.89 -3.97
C ARG A 96 -0.41 12.84 -4.04
N LEU A 97 -1.62 12.29 -3.94
CA LEU A 97 -2.87 13.08 -3.90
C LEU A 97 -2.96 13.98 -2.66
N LYS A 98 -2.32 13.61 -1.55
CA LYS A 98 -2.20 14.41 -0.32
C LYS A 98 -1.08 15.47 -0.36
N GLY A 99 -0.45 15.70 -1.50
CA GLY A 99 0.56 16.76 -1.67
C GLY A 99 2.00 16.35 -1.37
N ALA A 100 2.30 15.04 -1.22
CA ALA A 100 3.69 14.60 -1.07
C ALA A 100 4.54 15.09 -2.25
N LYS A 101 5.68 15.71 -1.93
CA LYS A 101 6.59 16.32 -2.93
C LYS A 101 7.27 15.28 -3.81
N ARG A 102 7.64 14.15 -3.20
CA ARG A 102 8.27 13.02 -3.88
C ARG A 102 7.72 11.73 -3.31
N VAL A 103 7.33 10.82 -4.19
CA VAL A 103 6.88 9.48 -3.81
C VAL A 103 7.68 8.45 -4.61
N ALA A 104 8.24 7.48 -3.91
CA ALA A 104 8.84 6.29 -4.48
C ALA A 104 8.06 5.06 -4.02
N ALA A 105 7.94 4.06 -4.89
CA ALA A 105 7.26 2.81 -4.63
C ALA A 105 8.11 1.64 -5.14
N ILE A 106 8.20 0.56 -4.38
CA ILE A 106 9.03 -0.60 -4.72
C ILE A 106 8.22 -1.86 -4.52
N ASP A 107 8.27 -2.77 -5.49
CA ASP A 107 7.74 -4.12 -5.32
C ASP A 107 8.68 -5.14 -5.97
N ILE A 108 8.81 -6.32 -5.37
CA ILE A 108 9.64 -7.41 -5.88
C ILE A 108 8.91 -8.24 -6.95
N ASP A 109 7.59 -8.18 -6.95
CA ASP A 109 6.73 -8.91 -7.87
C ASP A 109 6.50 -8.11 -9.15
N GLU A 110 6.85 -8.68 -10.30
CA GLU A 110 6.68 -8.04 -11.61
C GLU A 110 5.21 -7.75 -11.94
N TRP A 111 4.28 -8.59 -11.50
CA TRP A 111 2.85 -8.37 -11.72
C TRP A 111 2.36 -7.18 -10.89
N ALA A 112 2.79 -7.09 -9.63
CA ALA A 112 2.50 -5.95 -8.76
C ALA A 112 3.10 -4.66 -9.34
N TYR A 113 4.36 -4.69 -9.77
CA TYR A 113 5.03 -3.56 -10.43
C TYR A 113 4.24 -3.04 -11.64
N ASN A 114 3.83 -3.94 -12.54
CA ASN A 114 3.07 -3.56 -13.74
C ASN A 114 1.68 -3.03 -13.38
N ASN A 115 1.00 -3.64 -12.41
CA ASN A 115 -0.30 -3.16 -11.93
C ASN A 115 -0.20 -1.80 -11.24
N ALA A 116 0.87 -1.56 -10.45
CA ALA A 116 1.16 -0.26 -9.87
C ALA A 116 1.26 0.85 -10.93
N LEU A 117 2.00 0.60 -12.01
CA LEU A 117 2.15 1.56 -13.12
C LEU A 117 0.80 1.87 -13.80
N GLU A 118 -0.07 0.89 -13.96
CA GLU A 118 -1.41 1.09 -14.53
C GLU A 118 -2.29 1.93 -13.59
N ASN A 119 -2.34 1.59 -12.31
CA ASN A 119 -3.13 2.32 -11.32
C ASN A 119 -2.63 3.77 -11.14
N ILE A 120 -1.33 3.99 -11.18
CA ILE A 120 -0.71 5.32 -11.17
C ILE A 120 -1.23 6.18 -12.33
N ARG A 121 -1.32 5.62 -13.54
CA ARG A 121 -1.88 6.31 -14.72
C ARG A 121 -3.36 6.61 -14.56
N LEU A 122 -4.15 5.66 -14.02
CA LEU A 122 -5.58 5.85 -13.78
C LEU A 122 -5.87 6.99 -12.79
N ASN A 123 -4.92 7.30 -11.91
CA ASN A 123 -5.04 8.36 -10.91
C ASN A 123 -4.28 9.66 -11.28
N HIS A 124 -3.67 9.74 -12.47
CA HIS A 124 -2.90 10.90 -12.92
C HIS A 124 -1.78 11.30 -11.95
N THR A 125 -1.01 10.30 -11.49
CA THR A 125 0.09 10.45 -10.52
C THR A 125 1.40 9.90 -11.09
N GLU A 126 1.66 10.11 -12.39
CA GLU A 126 2.77 9.53 -13.15
C GLU A 126 4.16 10.00 -12.71
N ASP A 127 4.22 10.98 -11.84
CA ASP A 127 5.46 11.44 -11.20
C ASP A 127 5.90 10.56 -10.01
N ILE A 128 5.12 9.55 -9.62
CA ILE A 128 5.54 8.50 -8.69
C ILE A 128 6.62 7.64 -9.33
N GLN A 129 7.76 7.51 -8.65
CA GLN A 129 8.88 6.68 -9.08
C GLN A 129 8.65 5.23 -8.65
N VAL A 130 8.46 4.32 -9.58
CA VAL A 130 8.28 2.89 -9.27
C VAL A 130 9.51 2.09 -9.68
N ALA A 131 9.95 1.17 -8.82
CA ALA A 131 11.04 0.24 -9.13
C ALA A 131 10.63 -1.22 -8.87
N LEU A 132 11.09 -2.10 -9.74
CA LEU A 132 11.02 -3.54 -9.56
C LEU A 132 12.24 -3.99 -8.77
N GLY A 133 12.04 -4.59 -7.59
CA GLY A 133 13.09 -5.11 -6.72
C GLY A 133 12.70 -5.10 -5.26
N GLY A 134 13.60 -5.59 -4.41
CA GLY A 134 13.42 -5.64 -2.96
C GLY A 134 14.04 -4.44 -2.24
N ALA A 135 14.30 -4.62 -0.94
CA ALA A 135 14.85 -3.56 -0.08
C ALA A 135 16.24 -3.06 -0.54
N GLU A 136 16.98 -3.83 -1.32
CA GLU A 136 18.26 -3.44 -1.90
C GLU A 136 18.16 -2.25 -2.87
N LYS A 137 16.96 -2.03 -3.44
CA LYS A 137 16.67 -0.89 -4.34
C LYS A 137 16.47 0.43 -3.62
N ILE A 138 16.14 0.41 -2.34
CA ILE A 138 15.79 1.61 -1.56
C ILE A 138 16.92 2.64 -1.62
N LYS A 139 18.17 2.21 -1.54
CA LYS A 139 19.36 3.08 -1.58
C LYS A 139 19.46 3.95 -2.84
N GLU A 140 18.82 3.55 -3.94
CA GLU A 140 18.83 4.28 -5.21
C GLU A 140 17.97 5.58 -5.12
N PHE A 141 17.04 5.64 -4.16
CA PHE A 141 16.11 6.75 -3.99
C PHE A 141 16.51 7.75 -2.89
N GLY A 142 17.54 7.45 -2.08
CA GLY A 142 17.97 8.33 -1.00
C GLY A 142 17.11 8.21 0.27
N GLN A 143 16.84 9.34 0.94
CA GLN A 143 16.15 9.36 2.24
C GLN A 143 14.77 9.99 2.17
N PHE A 144 13.88 9.56 3.10
CA PHE A 144 12.47 9.91 3.15
C PHE A 144 12.05 10.44 4.52
N ASP A 145 11.01 11.25 4.53
CA ASP A 145 10.36 11.74 5.74
C ASP A 145 9.39 10.69 6.32
N ILE A 146 8.79 9.88 5.43
CA ILE A 146 7.81 8.87 5.81
C ILE A 146 8.04 7.61 4.97
N VAL A 147 8.01 6.46 5.63
CA VAL A 147 8.12 5.15 5.00
C VAL A 147 6.90 4.31 5.37
N PHE A 148 6.30 3.68 4.40
CA PHE A 148 5.25 2.67 4.58
C PHE A 148 5.74 1.31 4.13
N ALA A 149 5.45 0.26 4.93
CA ALA A 149 5.75 -1.13 4.60
C ALA A 149 4.59 -2.01 5.05
N ASN A 150 3.70 -2.37 4.11
CA ASN A 150 2.57 -3.25 4.35
C ASN A 150 2.87 -4.65 3.82
N ILE A 151 3.76 -5.37 4.49
CA ILE A 151 4.29 -6.67 4.07
C ILE A 151 4.39 -7.63 5.26
N ASN A 152 4.56 -8.92 4.98
CA ASN A 152 4.57 -9.93 6.04
C ASN A 152 5.70 -9.72 7.07
N ARG A 153 5.43 -10.15 8.32
CA ARG A 153 6.32 -10.02 9.47
C ARG A 153 7.76 -10.46 9.22
N ASN A 154 7.97 -11.59 8.56
CA ASN A 154 9.32 -12.15 8.42
C ASN A 154 10.20 -11.30 7.50
N ILE A 155 9.64 -10.72 6.46
CA ILE A 155 10.33 -9.77 5.59
C ILE A 155 10.62 -8.48 6.36
N LEU A 156 9.66 -7.95 7.11
CA LEU A 156 9.89 -6.77 7.95
C LEU A 156 11.05 -6.97 8.91
N LEU A 157 11.07 -8.06 9.67
CA LEU A 157 12.16 -8.37 10.63
C LEU A 157 13.53 -8.47 9.95
N ASN A 158 13.58 -8.95 8.71
CA ASN A 158 14.82 -9.05 7.95
C ASN A 158 15.30 -7.70 7.42
N ASP A 159 14.39 -6.81 7.04
CA ASP A 159 14.69 -5.63 6.22
C ASP A 159 14.60 -4.29 6.97
N ILE A 160 14.13 -4.25 8.23
CA ILE A 160 14.02 -3.02 9.05
C ILE A 160 15.31 -2.19 9.03
N CYS A 161 16.48 -2.84 9.06
CA CYS A 161 17.78 -2.15 8.97
C CYS A 161 17.90 -1.33 7.67
N GLN A 162 17.47 -1.88 6.53
CA GLN A 162 17.52 -1.19 5.24
C GLN A 162 16.51 -0.03 5.19
N TYR A 163 15.31 -0.22 5.77
CA TYR A 163 14.31 0.83 5.89
C TYR A 163 14.83 2.00 6.73
N THR A 164 15.43 1.69 7.89
CA THR A 164 16.03 2.71 8.76
C THR A 164 17.10 3.53 8.06
N ASN A 165 17.92 2.92 7.22
CA ASN A 165 18.96 3.63 6.46
C ASN A 165 18.37 4.61 5.42
N SER A 166 17.15 4.36 4.94
CA SER A 166 16.43 5.24 4.02
C SER A 166 15.59 6.32 4.71
N MET A 167 15.61 6.37 6.02
CA MET A 167 14.85 7.33 6.81
C MET A 167 15.73 8.53 7.20
N LYS A 168 15.18 9.75 7.14
CA LYS A 168 15.80 10.96 7.69
C LYS A 168 15.72 10.93 9.24
N PRO A 169 16.57 11.68 9.96
CA PRO A 169 16.34 11.91 11.39
C PRO A 169 14.95 12.51 11.65
N GLY A 170 14.24 12.03 12.66
CA GLY A 170 12.88 12.47 13.00
C GLY A 170 11.78 11.95 12.08
N SER A 171 12.09 11.06 11.15
CA SER A 171 11.13 10.47 10.21
C SER A 171 10.28 9.36 10.85
N ILE A 172 9.23 8.97 10.15
CA ILE A 172 8.24 7.99 10.59
C ILE A 172 8.27 6.76 9.69
N LEU A 173 8.21 5.57 10.30
CA LEU A 173 7.95 4.32 9.59
C LEU A 173 6.62 3.72 10.08
N PHE A 174 5.72 3.43 9.14
CA PHE A 174 4.52 2.63 9.39
C PHE A 174 4.72 1.23 8.86
N MET A 175 4.39 0.24 9.68
CA MET A 175 4.47 -1.18 9.32
C MET A 175 3.14 -1.87 9.59
N SER A 176 2.73 -2.76 8.70
CA SER A 176 1.57 -3.63 8.81
C SER A 176 1.81 -4.94 8.07
N GLY A 177 0.84 -5.87 8.09
CA GLY A 177 0.98 -7.20 7.50
C GLY A 177 1.31 -8.27 8.53
N PHE A 178 1.01 -7.99 9.80
CA PHE A 178 1.21 -8.90 10.93
C PHE A 178 0.15 -8.66 12.03
N TYR A 179 0.12 -9.53 13.02
CA TYR A 179 -0.87 -9.53 14.09
C TYR A 179 -0.37 -8.86 15.37
N VAL A 180 -1.31 -8.57 16.30
CA VAL A 180 -1.01 -7.94 17.61
C VAL A 180 0.10 -8.71 18.36
N GLU A 181 0.06 -10.04 18.36
CA GLU A 181 1.04 -10.89 19.04
C GLU A 181 2.46 -10.76 18.49
N ASP A 182 2.63 -10.22 17.29
CA ASP A 182 3.94 -10.02 16.65
C ASP A 182 4.60 -8.70 17.04
N ILE A 183 3.86 -7.76 17.64
CA ILE A 183 4.36 -6.41 18.02
C ILE A 183 5.65 -6.49 18.84
N PRO A 184 5.78 -7.35 19.88
CA PRO A 184 7.01 -7.40 20.67
C PRO A 184 8.25 -7.77 19.84
N ALA A 185 8.10 -8.65 18.85
CA ALA A 185 9.21 -9.03 17.98
C ALA A 185 9.62 -7.90 17.02
N ILE A 186 8.63 -7.20 16.45
CA ILE A 186 8.85 -6.01 15.59
C ILE A 186 9.50 -4.89 16.40
N GLU A 187 9.01 -4.61 17.61
CA GLU A 187 9.57 -3.57 18.50
C GLU A 187 11.01 -3.85 18.86
N ALA A 188 11.33 -5.11 19.23
CA ALA A 188 12.68 -5.52 19.56
C ALA A 188 13.65 -5.31 18.38
N GLU A 189 13.21 -5.59 17.14
CA GLU A 189 14.04 -5.37 15.96
C GLU A 189 14.17 -3.88 15.64
N CYS A 190 13.09 -3.10 15.81
CA CYS A 190 13.12 -1.65 15.69
C CYS A 190 14.14 -1.01 16.63
N GLN A 191 14.14 -1.40 17.91
CA GLN A 191 15.07 -0.88 18.93
C GLN A 191 16.53 -1.13 18.57
N LYS A 192 16.88 -2.32 18.06
CA LYS A 192 18.23 -2.64 17.58
C LYS A 192 18.69 -1.69 16.46
N ASN A 193 17.74 -1.18 15.68
CA ASN A 193 18.00 -0.31 14.55
C ASN A 193 17.77 1.20 14.87
N GLY A 194 17.66 1.57 16.15
CA GLY A 194 17.50 2.97 16.57
C GLY A 194 16.12 3.56 16.32
N LEU A 195 15.11 2.71 16.12
CA LEU A 195 13.72 3.11 16.00
C LEU A 195 12.99 2.92 17.33
N LYS A 196 12.06 3.81 17.63
CA LYS A 196 11.23 3.76 18.85
C LYS A 196 9.76 3.58 18.47
N LEU A 197 9.10 2.59 19.07
CA LEU A 197 7.66 2.43 18.96
C LEU A 197 6.95 3.68 19.53
N ASP A 198 6.07 4.28 18.74
CA ASP A 198 5.24 5.43 19.13
C ASP A 198 3.81 5.00 19.47
N SER A 199 3.17 4.30 18.55
CA SER A 199 1.79 3.86 18.69
C SER A 199 1.46 2.72 17.73
N TYR A 200 0.30 2.10 17.92
CA TYR A 200 -0.29 1.18 16.95
C TYR A 200 -1.82 1.30 16.94
N ASN A 201 -2.43 0.90 15.83
CA ASN A 201 -3.87 0.72 15.70
C ASN A 201 -4.16 -0.72 15.25
N GLU A 202 -5.29 -1.25 15.72
CA GLU A 202 -5.72 -2.62 15.50
C GLU A 202 -7.07 -2.67 14.79
N ARG A 203 -7.22 -3.67 13.92
CA ARG A 203 -8.50 -4.03 13.31
C ARG A 203 -8.51 -5.53 13.02
N ASN A 204 -9.45 -6.26 13.64
CA ASN A 204 -9.58 -7.72 13.47
C ASN A 204 -8.24 -8.47 13.69
N ASN A 205 -7.54 -8.15 14.77
CA ASN A 205 -6.23 -8.68 15.14
C ASN A 205 -5.04 -8.24 14.25
N TRP A 206 -5.28 -7.61 13.10
CA TRP A 206 -4.24 -6.99 12.29
C TRP A 206 -3.86 -5.62 12.85
N VAL A 207 -2.60 -5.25 12.72
CA VAL A 207 -2.10 -3.97 13.26
C VAL A 207 -1.41 -3.13 12.20
N ALA A 208 -1.48 -1.81 12.40
CA ALA A 208 -0.55 -0.84 11.82
C ALA A 208 0.25 -0.20 12.95
N VAL A 209 1.55 -0.38 12.93
CA VAL A 209 2.49 0.10 13.94
C VAL A 209 3.21 1.33 13.40
N LYS A 210 3.31 2.37 14.23
CA LYS A 210 4.06 3.60 13.96
C LYS A 210 5.33 3.62 14.81
N VAL A 211 6.49 3.79 14.17
CA VAL A 211 7.77 3.96 14.84
C VAL A 211 8.46 5.24 14.37
N LEU A 212 9.29 5.81 15.25
CA LEU A 212 10.01 7.05 15.02
C LEU A 212 11.52 6.77 14.94
N LYS A 213 12.20 7.44 14.02
CA LYS A 213 13.67 7.48 13.99
C LYS A 213 14.15 8.66 14.83
N GLY A 214 15.05 8.37 15.79
CA GLY A 214 15.71 9.38 16.62
C GLY A 214 16.67 10.28 15.82
#